data_bd80d865f846fa575d9869dc38e544a7
#
_entry.id   bd80d865f846fa575d9869dc38e544a7
#
_cell.length_a   1.000
_cell.length_b   1.000
_cell.length_c   1.000
_cell.angle_alpha   90.00
_cell.angle_beta   90.00
_cell.angle_gamma   90.00
#
_symmetry.space_group_name_H-M   'P 1'
#
loop_
_entity.id
_entity.type
_entity.pdbx_description
1 polymer ?
#
loop_
_entity_poly.entity_id
_entity_poly.type
_entity_poly.pdbx_seq_one_letter_code
_entity_poly.pdbx_strand_id
1 'polypeptide(L)'
;MKNTVQTFKEAKKNHMKLAMLTAYDYSTAKLQDEAGIHGILVGDSLGNVILGYEDTISVTMEDMIHHGAAVARGAKNALVVVDMPFMSYQTSVYDAVVNAGRLMKEGRANAVKLEGLSLIHI
;
A
#
# COMPACT_ATOMS: atom_id res chain seq x y z
N MET A 1 16.55 4.75 -9.81
CA MET A 1 15.91 3.58 -10.44
C MET A 1 14.73 3.16 -9.60
N LYS A 2 13.61 2.85 -10.22
CA LYS A 2 12.40 2.40 -9.53
C LYS A 2 12.61 1.08 -8.80
N ASN A 3 12.35 1.03 -7.50
CA ASN A 3 12.32 -0.20 -6.74
C ASN A 3 11.10 -1.05 -7.14
N THR A 4 11.30 -2.34 -7.27
CA THR A 4 10.28 -3.31 -7.66
C THR A 4 10.21 -4.45 -6.66
N VAL A 5 9.22 -5.31 -6.79
CA VAL A 5 9.14 -6.56 -6.01
C VAL A 5 10.42 -7.40 -6.17
N GLN A 6 11.02 -7.39 -7.36
CA GLN A 6 12.28 -8.09 -7.61
C GLN A 6 13.44 -7.50 -6.80
N THR A 7 13.51 -6.16 -6.70
CA THR A 7 14.50 -5.48 -5.85
C THR A 7 14.42 -5.97 -4.40
N PHE A 8 13.21 -6.11 -3.86
CA PHE A 8 12.99 -6.61 -2.50
C PHE A 8 13.41 -8.07 -2.34
N LYS A 9 13.11 -8.92 -3.32
CA LYS A 9 13.55 -10.34 -3.31
C LYS A 9 15.07 -10.47 -3.35
N GLU A 10 15.73 -9.69 -4.18
CA GLU A 10 17.18 -9.69 -4.30
C GLU A 10 17.86 -9.16 -3.03
N ALA A 11 17.33 -8.09 -2.46
CA ALA A 11 17.81 -7.55 -1.19
C ALA A 11 17.79 -8.62 -0.08
N LYS A 12 16.69 -9.40 0.01
CA LYS A 12 16.59 -10.50 0.96
C LYS A 12 17.67 -11.56 0.74
N LYS A 13 17.89 -11.98 -0.52
CA LYS A 13 18.94 -12.96 -0.86
C LYS A 13 20.35 -12.46 -0.49
N ASN A 14 20.57 -11.17 -0.65
CA ASN A 14 21.87 -10.54 -0.40
C ASN A 14 22.02 -10.02 1.05
N HIS A 15 21.06 -10.34 1.92
CA HIS A 15 21.03 -9.89 3.31
C HIS A 15 21.09 -8.35 3.47
N MET A 16 20.59 -7.63 2.49
CA MET A 16 20.49 -6.17 2.53
C MET A 16 19.21 -5.75 3.26
N LYS A 17 19.34 -4.85 4.20
CA LYS A 17 18.19 -4.24 4.89
C LYS A 17 17.59 -3.14 4.01
N LEU A 18 16.28 -3.16 3.86
CA LEU A 18 15.52 -2.11 3.19
C LEU A 18 14.69 -1.35 4.21
N ALA A 19 14.58 -0.04 4.01
CA ALA A 19 13.77 0.83 4.85
C ALA A 19 12.42 1.09 4.17
N MET A 20 11.35 0.97 4.96
CA MET A 20 10.00 1.33 4.54
C MET A 20 9.39 2.31 5.55
N LEU A 21 8.62 3.25 5.05
CA LEU A 21 7.82 4.18 5.86
C LEU A 21 6.39 4.22 5.34
N THR A 22 5.48 4.68 6.17
CA THR A 22 4.12 5.01 5.75
C THR A 22 4.05 6.42 5.18
N ALA A 23 3.20 6.62 4.18
CA ALA A 23 2.79 7.94 3.71
C ALA A 23 1.36 7.86 3.16
N TYR A 24 0.65 8.98 3.22
CA TYR A 24 -0.77 9.03 2.85
C TYR A 24 -1.10 10.18 1.90
N ASP A 25 -0.10 10.97 1.51
CA ASP A 25 -0.25 12.13 0.63
C ASP A 25 0.94 12.31 -0.31
N TYR A 26 0.77 13.16 -1.29
CA TYR A 26 1.77 13.45 -2.30
C TYR A 26 3.05 14.07 -1.72
N SER A 27 2.92 15.07 -0.85
CA SER A 27 4.06 15.83 -0.35
C SER A 27 4.97 14.99 0.53
N THR A 28 4.38 14.21 1.45
CA THR A 28 5.13 13.30 2.31
C THR A 28 5.83 12.20 1.50
N ALA A 29 5.11 11.60 0.54
CA ALA A 29 5.69 10.58 -0.33
C ALA A 29 6.87 11.11 -1.15
N LYS A 30 6.74 12.33 -1.68
CA LYS A 30 7.81 12.99 -2.44
C LYS A 30 9.06 13.19 -1.59
N LEU A 31 8.90 13.71 -0.36
CA LEU A 31 10.02 13.92 0.56
C LEU A 31 10.71 12.61 0.94
N GLN A 32 9.94 11.56 1.21
CA GLN A 32 10.47 10.24 1.53
C GLN A 32 11.21 9.62 0.33
N ASP A 33 10.66 9.77 -0.87
CA ASP A 33 11.29 9.25 -2.10
C ASP A 33 12.61 9.98 -2.40
N GLU A 34 12.65 11.30 -2.23
CA GLU A 34 13.86 12.11 -2.38
C GLU A 34 14.91 11.77 -1.32
N ALA A 35 14.49 11.37 -0.13
CA ALA A 35 15.38 10.89 0.94
C ALA A 35 15.90 9.46 0.71
N GLY A 36 15.45 8.78 -0.34
CA GLY A 36 15.95 7.45 -0.73
C GLY A 36 15.29 6.28 -0.01
N ILE A 37 14.07 6.44 0.50
CA ILE A 37 13.31 5.32 1.07
C ILE A 37 13.05 4.24 0.01
N HIS A 38 13.13 2.97 0.37
CA HIS A 38 13.01 1.86 -0.58
C HIS A 38 11.56 1.50 -0.87
N GLY A 39 10.69 1.60 0.12
CA GLY A 39 9.27 1.31 -0.02
C GLY A 39 8.42 2.26 0.80
N ILE A 40 7.22 2.53 0.31
CA ILE A 40 6.20 3.33 1.00
C ILE A 40 4.95 2.49 1.13
N LEU A 41 4.44 2.38 2.35
CA LEU A 41 3.18 1.72 2.64
C LEU A 41 2.07 2.77 2.77
N VAL A 42 1.02 2.59 1.98
CA VAL A 42 -0.25 3.26 2.18
C VAL A 42 -1.13 2.30 2.96
N GLY A 43 -1.09 2.41 4.28
CA GLY A 43 -1.81 1.52 5.19
C GLY A 43 -3.25 1.94 5.39
N ASP A 44 -4.14 0.99 5.70
CA ASP A 44 -5.52 1.27 6.10
C ASP A 44 -5.59 2.04 7.43
N SER A 45 -4.47 2.09 8.18
CA SER A 45 -4.28 2.99 9.32
C SER A 45 -4.52 4.47 8.99
N LEU A 46 -4.60 4.84 7.69
CA LEU A 46 -5.05 6.18 7.31
C LEU A 46 -6.43 6.52 7.89
N GLY A 47 -7.26 5.51 8.12
CA GLY A 47 -8.54 5.68 8.82
C GLY A 47 -8.37 6.38 10.15
N ASN A 48 -7.39 5.94 10.94
CA ASN A 48 -7.11 6.53 12.26
C ASN A 48 -6.37 7.87 12.14
N VAL A 49 -5.25 7.90 11.41
CA VAL A 49 -4.29 9.02 11.48
C VAL A 49 -4.60 10.16 10.51
N ILE A 50 -5.37 9.90 9.47
CA ILE A 50 -5.75 10.92 8.47
C ILE A 50 -7.23 11.25 8.54
N LEU A 51 -8.11 10.23 8.61
CA LEU A 51 -9.55 10.43 8.59
C LEU A 51 -10.16 10.58 9.99
N GLY A 52 -9.42 10.25 11.05
CA GLY A 52 -9.86 10.40 12.44
C GLY A 52 -10.88 9.35 12.90
N TYR A 53 -10.93 8.20 12.23
CA TYR A 53 -11.78 7.09 12.64
C TYR A 53 -11.22 6.41 13.91
N GLU A 54 -12.09 5.82 14.71
CA GLU A 54 -11.69 5.07 15.91
C GLU A 54 -10.97 3.76 15.55
N ASP A 55 -11.31 3.18 14.39
CA ASP A 55 -10.72 1.94 13.88
C ASP A 55 -10.54 2.01 12.34
N THR A 56 -10.07 0.92 11.76
CA THR A 56 -9.86 0.81 10.30
C THR A 56 -11.01 0.15 9.55
N ILE A 57 -12.07 -0.28 10.25
CA ILE A 57 -13.20 -1.01 9.65
C ILE A 57 -13.94 -0.17 8.61
N SER A 58 -14.07 1.12 8.86
CA SER A 58 -14.82 2.05 8.00
C SER A 58 -14.05 2.53 6.78
N VAL A 59 -12.76 2.19 6.66
CA VAL A 59 -11.94 2.58 5.50
C VAL A 59 -12.45 1.87 4.23
N THR A 60 -12.73 2.66 3.20
CA THR A 60 -13.28 2.16 1.92
C THR A 60 -12.19 1.89 0.89
N MET A 61 -12.54 1.15 -0.17
CA MET A 61 -11.67 1.02 -1.35
C MET A 61 -11.36 2.38 -1.96
N GLU A 62 -12.33 3.28 -1.99
CA GLU A 62 -12.20 4.64 -2.53
C GLU A 62 -11.19 5.46 -1.74
N ASP A 63 -11.17 5.34 -0.41
CA ASP A 63 -10.17 5.96 0.45
C ASP A 63 -8.76 5.46 0.09
N MET A 64 -8.60 4.15 -0.02
CA MET A 64 -7.31 3.54 -0.35
C MET A 64 -6.84 3.91 -1.77
N ILE A 65 -7.73 3.96 -2.74
CA ILE A 65 -7.44 4.40 -4.11
C ILE A 65 -7.01 5.87 -4.12
N HIS A 66 -7.76 6.72 -3.44
CA HIS A 66 -7.46 8.16 -3.38
C HIS A 66 -6.07 8.44 -2.82
N HIS A 67 -5.79 7.90 -1.63
CA HIS A 67 -4.51 8.10 -0.96
C HIS A 67 -3.37 7.36 -1.66
N GLY A 68 -3.60 6.15 -2.15
CA GLY A 68 -2.63 5.39 -2.93
C GLY A 68 -2.18 6.11 -4.20
N ALA A 69 -3.12 6.67 -4.94
CA ALA A 69 -2.82 7.44 -6.15
C ALA A 69 -2.02 8.72 -5.84
N ALA A 70 -2.33 9.41 -4.75
CA ALA A 70 -1.58 10.58 -4.32
C ALA A 70 -0.12 10.24 -3.98
N VAL A 71 0.09 9.17 -3.20
CA VAL A 71 1.42 8.67 -2.85
C VAL A 71 2.18 8.22 -4.09
N ALA A 72 1.54 7.47 -5.00
CA ALA A 72 2.17 6.99 -6.22
C ALA A 72 2.67 8.11 -7.13
N ARG A 73 1.97 9.25 -7.16
CA ARG A 73 2.44 10.44 -7.90
C ARG A 73 3.68 11.07 -7.27
N GLY A 74 3.83 10.99 -5.95
CA GLY A 74 5.00 11.50 -5.24
C GLY A 74 6.20 10.56 -5.28
N ALA A 75 5.98 9.26 -5.33
CA ALA A 75 7.01 8.23 -5.25
C ALA A 75 7.50 7.81 -6.65
N LYS A 76 8.62 8.35 -7.10
CA LYS A 76 9.23 7.99 -8.39
C LYS A 76 10.06 6.71 -8.30
N ASN A 77 10.76 6.50 -7.21
CA ASN A 77 11.72 5.41 -7.01
C ASN A 77 11.25 4.36 -6.00
N ALA A 78 10.59 4.76 -4.93
CA ALA A 78 10.11 3.84 -3.90
C ALA A 78 9.03 2.87 -4.44
N LEU A 79 9.06 1.63 -3.96
CA LEU A 79 7.95 0.68 -4.17
C LEU A 79 6.74 1.14 -3.38
N VAL A 80 5.62 1.35 -4.03
CA VAL A 80 4.36 1.73 -3.37
C VAL A 80 3.52 0.49 -3.12
N VAL A 81 3.27 0.20 -1.85
CA VAL A 81 2.41 -0.90 -1.39
C VAL A 81 1.16 -0.29 -0.80
N VAL A 82 -0.02 -0.77 -1.20
CA VAL A 82 -1.30 -0.28 -0.70
C VAL A 82 -2.05 -1.42 -0.02
N ASP A 83 -2.55 -1.17 1.19
CA ASP A 83 -3.36 -2.15 1.92
C ASP A 83 -4.72 -2.34 1.25
N MET A 84 -5.18 -3.59 1.23
CA MET A 84 -6.57 -3.90 0.94
C MET A 84 -7.39 -3.68 2.22
N PRO A 85 -8.40 -2.80 2.20
CA PRO A 85 -9.18 -2.49 3.40
C PRO A 85 -10.08 -3.65 3.80
N PHE A 86 -10.59 -3.58 5.03
CA PHE A 86 -11.49 -4.59 5.60
C PHE A 86 -12.67 -4.88 4.66
N MET A 87 -12.99 -6.14 4.46
CA MET A 87 -14.05 -6.67 3.58
C MET A 87 -13.83 -6.47 2.08
N SER A 88 -12.66 -5.99 1.66
CA SER A 88 -12.35 -5.91 0.22
C SER A 88 -11.83 -7.21 -0.38
N TYR A 89 -11.43 -8.18 0.46
CA TYR A 89 -10.89 -9.48 0.01
C TYR A 89 -11.44 -10.68 0.80
N GLN A 90 -12.20 -10.45 1.88
CA GLN A 90 -12.74 -11.53 2.72
C GLN A 90 -14.02 -12.17 2.14
N THR A 91 -14.72 -11.49 1.25
CA THR A 91 -16.01 -11.91 0.73
C THR A 91 -15.92 -13.05 -0.28
N SER A 92 -14.95 -12.98 -1.18
CA SER A 92 -14.70 -14.00 -2.21
C SER A 92 -13.33 -13.79 -2.87
N VAL A 93 -12.82 -14.82 -3.55
CA VAL A 93 -11.61 -14.71 -4.39
C VAL A 93 -11.85 -13.74 -5.54
N TYR A 94 -13.04 -13.74 -6.13
CA TYR A 94 -13.39 -12.82 -7.21
C TYR A 94 -13.29 -11.36 -6.76
N ASP A 95 -13.91 -11.01 -5.64
CA ASP A 95 -13.86 -9.65 -5.10
C ASP A 95 -12.44 -9.25 -4.72
N ALA A 96 -11.68 -10.18 -4.13
CA ALA A 96 -10.27 -9.94 -3.80
C ALA A 96 -9.45 -9.56 -5.04
N VAL A 97 -9.60 -10.31 -6.13
CA VAL A 97 -8.88 -10.05 -7.39
C VAL A 97 -9.32 -8.73 -8.01
N VAL A 98 -10.62 -8.45 -8.07
CA VAL A 98 -11.16 -7.19 -8.62
C VAL A 98 -10.65 -6.00 -7.81
N ASN A 99 -10.73 -6.06 -6.48
CA ASN A 99 -10.30 -4.96 -5.61
C ASN A 99 -8.79 -4.76 -5.63
N ALA A 100 -8.00 -5.83 -5.65
CA ALA A 100 -6.55 -5.74 -5.85
C ALA A 100 -6.23 -5.07 -7.21
N GLY A 101 -6.93 -5.46 -8.26
CA GLY A 101 -6.82 -4.85 -9.58
C GLY A 101 -7.14 -3.36 -9.59
N ARG A 102 -8.15 -2.92 -8.84
CA ARG A 102 -8.49 -1.51 -8.67
C ARG A 102 -7.37 -0.73 -7.99
N LEU A 103 -6.78 -1.26 -6.92
CA LEU A 103 -5.63 -0.62 -6.26
C LEU A 103 -4.43 -0.48 -7.20
N MET A 104 -4.18 -1.47 -8.04
CA MET A 104 -3.09 -1.41 -9.03
C MET A 104 -3.39 -0.42 -10.15
N LYS A 105 -4.60 -0.44 -10.69
CA LYS A 105 -5.00 0.34 -11.87
C LYS A 105 -5.37 1.78 -11.53
N GLU A 106 -6.25 1.96 -10.56
CA GLU A 106 -6.78 3.28 -10.16
C GLU A 106 -5.89 3.93 -9.09
N GLY A 107 -5.49 3.16 -8.07
CA GLY A 107 -4.60 3.61 -7.00
C GLY A 107 -3.12 3.66 -7.37
N ARG A 108 -2.74 3.10 -8.53
CA ARG A 108 -1.38 3.07 -9.07
C ARG A 108 -0.36 2.39 -8.13
N ALA A 109 -0.83 1.46 -7.30
CA ALA A 109 0.03 0.66 -6.44
C ALA A 109 0.97 -0.22 -7.27
N ASN A 110 2.17 -0.48 -6.73
CA ASN A 110 3.10 -1.45 -7.30
C ASN A 110 2.89 -2.86 -6.70
N ALA A 111 2.32 -2.92 -5.51
CA ALA A 111 1.95 -4.14 -4.82
C ALA A 111 0.77 -3.84 -3.89
N VAL A 112 0.05 -4.88 -3.49
CA VAL A 112 -1.02 -4.80 -2.50
C VAL A 112 -0.67 -5.66 -1.29
N LYS A 113 -1.17 -5.28 -0.11
CA LYS A 113 -1.00 -6.05 1.11
C LYS A 113 -2.36 -6.48 1.66
N LEU A 114 -2.44 -7.73 2.11
CA LEU A 114 -3.61 -8.32 2.78
C LEU A 114 -3.19 -8.68 4.21
N GLU A 115 -4.02 -8.32 5.19
CA GLU A 115 -3.75 -8.66 6.59
C GLU A 115 -3.95 -10.14 6.89
N GLY A 116 -4.82 -10.82 6.16
CA GLY A 116 -5.08 -12.24 6.32
C GLY A 116 -5.18 -12.95 4.98
N LEU A 117 -4.61 -14.14 4.89
CA LEU A 117 -4.57 -14.94 3.67
C LEU A 117 -5.66 -16.00 3.61
N SER A 118 -6.44 -16.18 4.69
CA SER A 118 -7.52 -17.15 4.79
C SER A 118 -8.66 -16.59 5.60
N LEU A 119 -9.89 -16.84 5.14
CA LEU A 119 -11.11 -16.44 5.85
C LEU A 119 -11.23 -17.03 7.26
N ILE A 120 -10.63 -18.19 7.50
CA ILE A 120 -10.65 -18.82 8.83
C ILE A 120 -9.72 -18.15 9.84
N HIS A 121 -8.80 -17.30 9.38
CA HIS A 121 -7.86 -16.58 10.23
C HIS A 121 -8.29 -15.13 10.49
N ILE A 122 -9.46 -14.75 10.02
CA ILE A 122 -10.03 -13.42 10.16
C ILE A 122 -11.14 -13.46 11.23
#